data_f3f526e999d4f79d99ea17252276eed1
#
_entry.id   f3f526e999d4f79d99ea17252276eed1
#
_cell.length_a   1.000
_cell.length_b   1.000
_cell.length_c   1.000
_cell.angle_alpha   90.00
_cell.angle_beta   90.00
_cell.angle_gamma   90.00
#
_symmetry.space_group_name_H-M   'P 1'
#
loop_
_entity.id
_entity.type
_entity.pdbx_description
1 polymer ?
#
loop_
_entity_poly.entity_id
_entity_poly.type
_entity_poly.pdbx_seq_one_letter_code
_entity_poly.pdbx_strand_id
1 'polypeptide(L)'
;MRHPNQTYYLLGHRAARAEMLENCQDGFSYVQQLQKHDKQLDGVEFDVQMTADGKFVVVHDETLNRLARQQSWIADKTWTELDAIVQSDYGRFSQRFELGFLKHHLLLLDDLPPYLQHFRHIELEIKTHAKTQPASLVKNLLRLLSQEIWQALPITLTSFDTDILYQIQNQQQFLTFHFPTGLLLEPKTLEPKILEPKTLEPKTTLASQIAFLPTPDAAGKNLILQTFNRACALGCSQVGIYYPLITPTLLEIAKIYGLIVTAWTVNEVDVAKRLIEMGVDCVITDYPTQFLTQLYDFNV
;
A
#
# COMPACT_ATOMS: atom_id res chain seq x y z
N MET A 1 20.79 -9.35 -7.30
CA MET A 1 21.18 -9.69 -5.91
C MET A 1 21.09 -8.40 -5.09
N ARG A 2 20.47 -8.45 -3.89
CA ARG A 2 20.52 -7.32 -2.97
C ARG A 2 21.96 -6.92 -2.71
N HIS A 3 22.27 -5.62 -2.64
CA HIS A 3 23.52 -5.18 -2.05
C HIS A 3 23.60 -5.82 -0.64
N PRO A 4 24.70 -6.48 -0.24
CA PRO A 4 24.74 -7.26 1.01
C PRO A 4 24.39 -6.47 2.28
N ASN A 5 24.37 -5.15 2.19
CA ASN A 5 24.05 -4.24 3.32
C ASN A 5 22.69 -3.51 3.16
N GLN A 6 21.87 -3.84 2.15
CA GLN A 6 20.59 -3.17 2.00
C GLN A 6 19.59 -3.64 3.07
N THR A 7 19.16 -2.73 3.93
CA THR A 7 18.26 -2.98 5.08
C THR A 7 16.81 -2.60 4.83
N TYR A 8 16.51 -1.95 3.70
CA TYR A 8 15.19 -1.44 3.34
C TYR A 8 14.67 -2.05 2.03
N TYR A 9 13.37 -1.91 1.77
CA TYR A 9 12.73 -2.19 0.48
C TYR A 9 12.40 -0.90 -0.27
N LEU A 10 12.56 -0.92 -1.60
CA LEU A 10 12.10 0.14 -2.49
C LEU A 10 10.96 -0.37 -3.37
N LEU A 11 9.79 0.29 -3.30
CA LEU A 11 8.59 -0.06 -4.04
C LEU A 11 8.20 1.04 -5.03
N GLY A 12 7.74 0.63 -6.21
CA GLY A 12 7.08 1.52 -7.15
C GLY A 12 5.62 1.77 -6.75
N HIS A 13 5.21 3.03 -6.63
CA HIS A 13 3.85 3.47 -6.30
C HIS A 13 2.93 3.33 -7.50
N ARG A 14 1.84 2.59 -7.36
CA ARG A 14 0.92 2.25 -8.48
C ARG A 14 1.68 1.75 -9.71
N ALA A 15 2.63 0.85 -9.47
CA ALA A 15 3.72 0.45 -10.34
C ALA A 15 4.82 1.53 -10.47
N ALA A 16 4.65 2.56 -11.31
CA ALA A 16 5.63 3.63 -11.53
C ALA A 16 4.92 4.91 -11.99
N ARG A 17 4.06 5.46 -11.17
CA ARG A 17 3.06 6.48 -11.52
C ARG A 17 3.60 7.72 -12.23
N ALA A 18 4.82 8.15 -11.94
CA ALA A 18 5.40 9.33 -12.60
C ALA A 18 6.18 8.98 -13.89
N GLU A 19 6.57 7.73 -14.06
CA GLU A 19 7.36 7.25 -15.20
C GLU A 19 6.50 6.51 -16.22
N MET A 20 5.38 5.91 -15.78
CA MET A 20 4.42 5.15 -16.58
C MET A 20 2.99 5.45 -16.14
N LEU A 21 1.98 4.98 -16.91
CA LEU A 21 0.59 5.03 -16.48
C LEU A 21 0.38 4.22 -15.20
N GLU A 22 -0.31 4.81 -14.23
CA GLU A 22 -0.58 4.17 -12.94
C GLU A 22 -1.50 2.96 -13.07
N ASN A 23 -1.28 1.94 -12.23
CA ASN A 23 -2.21 0.82 -12.06
C ASN A 23 -2.63 0.14 -13.37
N CYS A 24 -1.74 0.06 -14.37
CA CYS A 24 -2.04 -0.51 -15.67
C CYS A 24 -0.96 -1.52 -16.12
N GLN A 25 -1.30 -2.31 -17.12
CA GLN A 25 -0.44 -3.37 -17.63
C GLN A 25 0.96 -2.86 -18.03
N ASP A 26 1.04 -1.70 -18.70
CA ASP A 26 2.32 -1.14 -19.16
C ASP A 26 3.20 -0.74 -17.96
N GLY A 27 2.58 -0.15 -16.91
CA GLY A 27 3.27 0.18 -15.66
C GLY A 27 3.84 -1.06 -14.98
N PHE A 28 3.03 -2.13 -14.85
CA PHE A 28 3.50 -3.39 -14.25
C PHE A 28 4.57 -4.09 -15.09
N SER A 29 4.42 -4.09 -16.43
CA SER A 29 5.44 -4.61 -17.34
C SER A 29 6.77 -3.87 -17.17
N TYR A 30 6.70 -2.55 -17.02
CA TYR A 30 7.86 -1.69 -16.81
C TYR A 30 8.59 -2.01 -15.51
N VAL A 31 7.90 -2.02 -14.37
CA VAL A 31 8.53 -2.32 -13.08
C VAL A 31 9.04 -3.77 -12.98
N GLN A 32 8.40 -4.70 -13.70
CA GLN A 32 8.92 -6.07 -13.84
C GLN A 32 10.27 -6.09 -14.57
N GLN A 33 10.48 -5.20 -15.54
CA GLN A 33 11.79 -5.06 -16.18
C GLN A 33 12.83 -4.49 -15.21
N LEU A 34 12.47 -3.47 -14.42
CA LEU A 34 13.36 -2.90 -13.39
C LEU A 34 13.78 -3.94 -12.34
N GLN A 35 12.91 -4.89 -12.04
CA GLN A 35 13.22 -5.98 -11.12
C GLN A 35 14.30 -6.95 -11.68
N LYS A 36 14.41 -7.09 -13.00
CA LYS A 36 15.35 -8.01 -13.68
C LYS A 36 16.76 -7.45 -13.87
N HIS A 37 16.97 -6.15 -13.67
CA HIS A 37 18.28 -5.51 -13.78
C HIS A 37 19.13 -5.70 -12.51
N ASP A 38 20.45 -5.42 -12.60
CA ASP A 38 21.39 -5.53 -11.47
C ASP A 38 20.97 -4.65 -10.27
N LYS A 39 20.31 -3.52 -10.54
CA LYS A 39 19.66 -2.64 -9.57
C LYS A 39 18.19 -3.03 -9.48
N GLN A 40 17.86 -3.97 -8.63
CA GLN A 40 16.53 -4.58 -8.56
C GLN A 40 15.57 -3.74 -7.75
N LEU A 41 14.42 -3.40 -8.35
CA LEU A 41 13.27 -2.91 -7.60
C LEU A 41 12.76 -4.05 -6.70
N ASP A 42 12.60 -3.79 -5.40
CA ASP A 42 12.22 -4.82 -4.44
C ASP A 42 10.74 -5.17 -4.53
N GLY A 43 9.88 -4.22 -4.91
CA GLY A 43 8.46 -4.46 -4.94
C GLY A 43 7.63 -3.39 -5.63
N VAL A 44 6.33 -3.54 -5.48
CA VAL A 44 5.33 -2.61 -5.97
C VAL A 44 4.23 -2.41 -4.95
N GLU A 45 3.64 -1.24 -4.98
CA GLU A 45 2.36 -0.94 -4.35
C GLU A 45 1.32 -0.70 -5.45
N PHE A 46 0.08 -1.09 -5.20
CA PHE A 46 -1.06 -0.84 -6.08
C PHE A 46 -2.39 -0.91 -5.36
N ASP A 47 -3.40 -0.27 -5.97
CA ASP A 47 -4.72 -0.08 -5.41
C ASP A 47 -5.75 -0.99 -6.03
N VAL A 48 -6.70 -1.51 -5.26
CA VAL A 48 -7.83 -2.29 -5.76
C VAL A 48 -9.17 -1.78 -5.26
N GLN A 49 -10.17 -1.85 -6.14
CA GLN A 49 -11.56 -1.59 -5.82
C GLN A 49 -12.48 -2.68 -6.35
N MET A 50 -13.57 -2.97 -5.63
CA MET A 50 -14.54 -3.97 -6.04
C MET A 50 -15.63 -3.35 -6.91
N THR A 51 -15.91 -3.98 -8.05
CA THR A 51 -16.98 -3.64 -8.99
C THR A 51 -18.34 -4.15 -8.52
N ALA A 52 -19.42 -3.70 -9.18
CA ALA A 52 -20.80 -4.14 -8.88
C ALA A 52 -21.00 -5.66 -9.05
N ASP A 53 -20.27 -6.29 -9.94
CA ASP A 53 -20.29 -7.75 -10.17
C ASP A 53 -19.26 -8.53 -9.33
N GLY A 54 -18.64 -7.86 -8.34
CA GLY A 54 -17.76 -8.49 -7.35
C GLY A 54 -16.37 -8.85 -7.86
N LYS A 55 -15.94 -8.31 -8.98
CA LYS A 55 -14.57 -8.38 -9.48
C LYS A 55 -13.71 -7.27 -8.87
N PHE A 56 -12.40 -7.42 -8.92
CA PHE A 56 -11.47 -6.41 -8.45
C PHE A 56 -10.75 -5.75 -9.61
N VAL A 57 -10.85 -4.42 -9.70
CA VAL A 57 -10.15 -3.59 -10.68
C VAL A 57 -8.99 -2.88 -10.00
N VAL A 58 -7.85 -2.84 -10.67
CA VAL A 58 -6.65 -2.14 -10.19
C VAL A 58 -6.80 -0.67 -10.53
N VAL A 59 -7.24 0.12 -9.55
CA VAL A 59 -7.53 1.56 -9.72
C VAL A 59 -7.56 2.27 -8.37
N HIS A 60 -7.00 3.50 -8.33
CA HIS A 60 -6.95 4.28 -7.10
C HIS A 60 -8.27 5.00 -6.80
N ASP A 61 -8.78 5.77 -7.76
CA ASP A 61 -9.91 6.68 -7.52
C ASP A 61 -11.23 5.90 -7.48
N GLU A 62 -12.16 6.32 -6.63
CA GLU A 62 -13.50 5.73 -6.50
C GLU A 62 -14.38 5.95 -7.73
N THR A 63 -13.99 6.90 -8.61
CA THR A 63 -14.67 7.21 -9.87
C THR A 63 -13.68 7.30 -11.03
N LEU A 64 -14.17 7.16 -12.24
CA LEU A 64 -13.38 7.36 -13.46
C LEU A 64 -13.19 8.85 -13.82
N ASN A 65 -13.51 9.79 -12.92
CA ASN A 65 -13.50 11.22 -13.22
C ASN A 65 -12.12 11.74 -13.64
N ARG A 66 -11.07 11.40 -12.90
CA ARG A 66 -9.70 11.83 -13.19
C ARG A 66 -9.15 11.16 -14.43
N LEU A 67 -9.39 9.86 -14.58
CA LEU A 67 -8.85 9.06 -15.68
C LEU A 67 -9.68 9.24 -16.98
N ALA A 68 -11.00 9.38 -16.88
CA ALA A 68 -11.92 9.38 -18.03
C ALA A 68 -12.85 10.58 -18.12
N ARG A 69 -12.79 11.52 -17.18
CA ARG A 69 -13.77 12.61 -17.05
C ARG A 69 -15.23 12.11 -16.95
N GLN A 70 -15.41 10.91 -16.41
CA GLN A 70 -16.69 10.23 -16.22
C GLN A 70 -17.00 10.14 -14.73
N GLN A 71 -18.14 10.68 -14.30
CA GLN A 71 -18.61 10.64 -12.90
C GLN A 71 -19.16 9.25 -12.52
N SER A 72 -18.61 8.19 -13.10
CA SER A 72 -19.02 6.82 -12.84
C SER A 72 -18.26 6.23 -11.68
N TRP A 73 -18.97 5.83 -10.62
CA TRP A 73 -18.39 5.08 -9.52
C TRP A 73 -17.98 3.67 -9.96
N ILE A 74 -16.81 3.23 -9.55
CA ILE A 74 -16.33 1.87 -9.81
C ILE A 74 -17.32 0.84 -9.24
N ALA A 75 -17.79 1.07 -8.02
CA ALA A 75 -18.73 0.16 -7.33
C ALA A 75 -20.13 0.07 -7.94
N ASP A 76 -20.53 1.01 -8.80
CA ASP A 76 -21.84 1.01 -9.46
C ASP A 76 -21.82 0.32 -10.84
N LYS A 77 -20.66 -0.11 -11.29
CA LYS A 77 -20.43 -0.66 -12.63
C LYS A 77 -19.89 -2.08 -12.55
N THR A 78 -20.32 -2.90 -13.50
CA THR A 78 -19.69 -4.18 -13.78
C THR A 78 -18.35 -3.96 -14.48
N TRP A 79 -17.47 -4.96 -14.43
CA TRP A 79 -16.22 -4.92 -15.18
C TRP A 79 -16.43 -4.62 -16.68
N THR A 80 -17.40 -5.27 -17.30
CA THR A 80 -17.70 -5.08 -18.74
C THR A 80 -18.12 -3.65 -19.05
N GLU A 81 -18.89 -3.00 -18.16
CA GLU A 81 -19.28 -1.59 -18.32
C GLU A 81 -18.08 -0.65 -18.15
N LEU A 82 -17.21 -0.93 -17.19
CA LEU A 82 -15.99 -0.12 -16.96
C LEU A 82 -15.04 -0.23 -18.15
N ASP A 83 -14.78 -1.43 -18.64
CA ASP A 83 -13.92 -1.66 -19.80
C ASP A 83 -14.50 -0.97 -21.06
N ALA A 84 -15.81 -1.06 -21.29
CA ALA A 84 -16.47 -0.36 -22.39
C ALA A 84 -16.31 1.17 -22.32
N ILE A 85 -16.41 1.76 -21.11
CA ILE A 85 -16.18 3.20 -20.90
C ILE A 85 -14.73 3.56 -21.29
N VAL A 86 -13.75 2.79 -20.83
CA VAL A 86 -12.34 3.02 -21.13
C VAL A 86 -12.04 2.86 -22.62
N GLN A 87 -12.63 1.85 -23.26
CA GLN A 87 -12.45 1.61 -24.70
C GLN A 87 -13.09 2.71 -25.54
N SER A 88 -14.25 3.25 -25.13
CA SER A 88 -14.96 4.30 -25.90
C SER A 88 -14.26 5.67 -25.83
N ASP A 89 -13.53 5.95 -24.76
CA ASP A 89 -12.85 7.24 -24.51
C ASP A 89 -11.35 7.21 -24.84
N TYR A 90 -11.00 6.55 -25.94
CA TYR A 90 -9.63 6.25 -26.38
C TYR A 90 -8.63 7.41 -26.25
N GLY A 91 -9.04 8.64 -26.44
CA GLY A 91 -8.14 9.80 -26.39
C GLY A 91 -7.98 10.43 -25.00
N ARG A 92 -8.85 10.09 -24.05
CA ARG A 92 -8.90 10.72 -22.72
C ARG A 92 -8.10 9.96 -21.67
N PHE A 93 -7.92 8.65 -21.86
CA PHE A 93 -7.13 7.75 -21.03
C PHE A 93 -5.66 7.65 -21.45
N SER A 94 -5.23 8.47 -22.40
CA SER A 94 -3.84 8.48 -22.83
C SER A 94 -3.10 9.61 -22.13
N GLN A 95 -1.92 9.31 -21.64
CA GLN A 95 -0.99 10.30 -21.09
C GLN A 95 0.30 10.28 -21.91
N ARG A 96 0.85 11.49 -22.13
CA ARG A 96 2.14 11.62 -22.82
C ARG A 96 3.26 11.53 -21.80
N PHE A 97 4.13 10.56 -22.00
CA PHE A 97 5.39 10.39 -21.27
C PHE A 97 6.56 10.63 -22.25
N GLU A 98 7.78 10.69 -21.72
CA GLU A 98 8.99 10.78 -22.56
C GLU A 98 9.12 9.63 -23.56
N LEU A 99 8.57 8.47 -23.23
CA LEU A 99 8.53 7.26 -24.08
C LEU A 99 7.43 7.29 -25.15
N GLY A 100 6.61 8.33 -25.23
CA GLY A 100 5.53 8.44 -26.18
C GLY A 100 4.13 8.46 -25.57
N PHE A 101 3.13 8.12 -26.38
CA PHE A 101 1.72 8.08 -25.99
C PHE A 101 1.38 6.69 -25.48
N LEU A 102 1.04 6.57 -24.19
CA LEU A 102 0.58 5.31 -23.58
C LEU A 102 -0.94 5.36 -23.40
N LYS A 103 -1.60 4.28 -23.77
CA LYS A 103 -3.03 4.10 -23.58
C LYS A 103 -3.31 3.43 -22.25
N HIS A 104 -4.12 4.06 -21.41
CA HIS A 104 -4.56 3.44 -20.16
C HIS A 104 -5.59 2.34 -20.46
N HIS A 105 -5.33 1.16 -19.92
CA HIS A 105 -6.27 0.05 -19.85
C HIS A 105 -6.50 -0.26 -18.38
N LEU A 106 -7.76 -0.31 -17.96
CA LEU A 106 -8.06 -0.89 -16.65
C LEU A 106 -7.58 -2.35 -16.63
N LEU A 107 -7.11 -2.78 -15.47
CA LEU A 107 -6.58 -4.11 -15.27
C LEU A 107 -7.39 -4.80 -14.17
N LEU A 108 -7.79 -6.05 -14.42
CA LEU A 108 -8.35 -6.90 -13.37
C LEU A 108 -7.23 -7.40 -12.46
N LEU A 109 -7.55 -7.52 -11.17
CA LEU A 109 -6.63 -8.12 -10.21
C LEU A 109 -6.27 -9.54 -10.63
N ASP A 110 -7.20 -10.30 -11.20
CA ASP A 110 -7.00 -11.66 -11.72
C ASP A 110 -5.86 -11.76 -12.74
N ASP A 111 -5.59 -10.70 -13.48
CA ASP A 111 -4.59 -10.67 -14.57
C ASP A 111 -3.19 -10.24 -14.08
N LEU A 112 -3.07 -9.86 -12.80
CA LEU A 112 -1.83 -9.27 -12.27
C LEU A 112 -0.72 -10.27 -11.91
N PRO A 113 -0.98 -11.51 -11.44
CA PRO A 113 0.05 -12.40 -10.90
C PRO A 113 1.28 -12.60 -11.80
N PRO A 114 1.18 -12.67 -13.15
CA PRO A 114 2.34 -12.82 -14.00
C PRO A 114 3.35 -11.67 -13.93
N TYR A 115 2.88 -10.47 -13.58
CA TYR A 115 3.72 -9.26 -13.45
C TYR A 115 4.36 -9.14 -12.08
N LEU A 116 3.82 -9.83 -11.06
CA LEU A 116 4.22 -9.71 -9.66
C LEU A 116 5.29 -10.74 -9.24
N GLN A 117 5.57 -11.70 -10.09
CA GLN A 117 6.58 -12.71 -9.81
C GLN A 117 7.97 -12.09 -9.59
N HIS A 118 8.71 -12.65 -8.61
CA HIS A 118 10.07 -12.26 -8.23
C HIS A 118 10.19 -10.98 -7.39
N PHE A 119 9.13 -10.20 -7.17
CA PHE A 119 9.15 -9.15 -6.17
C PHE A 119 9.29 -9.75 -4.76
N ARG A 120 9.91 -8.99 -3.87
CA ARG A 120 10.19 -9.39 -2.48
C ARG A 120 9.17 -8.87 -1.50
N HIS A 121 8.48 -7.80 -1.88
CA HIS A 121 7.44 -7.16 -1.09
C HIS A 121 6.41 -6.53 -2.02
N ILE A 122 5.14 -6.78 -1.76
CA ILE A 122 4.03 -6.26 -2.55
C ILE A 122 3.01 -5.68 -1.57
N GLU A 123 2.63 -4.43 -1.76
CA GLU A 123 1.56 -3.81 -0.99
C GLU A 123 0.31 -3.68 -1.87
N LEU A 124 -0.75 -4.38 -1.48
CA LEU A 124 -2.06 -4.29 -2.10
C LEU A 124 -2.95 -3.43 -1.22
N GLU A 125 -3.19 -2.18 -1.64
CA GLU A 125 -4.10 -1.29 -0.93
C GLU A 125 -5.55 -1.57 -1.29
N ILE A 126 -6.36 -1.85 -0.28
CA ILE A 126 -7.80 -2.07 -0.40
C ILE A 126 -8.49 -0.72 -0.21
N LYS A 127 -8.98 -0.15 -1.30
CA LYS A 127 -9.73 1.11 -1.27
C LYS A 127 -11.15 0.91 -0.79
N THR A 128 -11.62 1.86 0.01
CA THR A 128 -12.99 1.93 0.48
C THR A 128 -13.59 3.31 0.22
N HIS A 129 -14.89 3.36 0.11
CA HIS A 129 -15.66 4.57 -0.11
C HIS A 129 -17.06 4.40 0.52
N ALA A 130 -17.90 5.44 0.46
CA ALA A 130 -19.22 5.45 1.12
C ALA A 130 -20.18 4.29 0.72
N LYS A 131 -19.94 3.64 -0.44
CA LYS A 131 -20.74 2.51 -0.93
C LYS A 131 -20.12 1.14 -0.63
N THR A 132 -18.93 1.09 -0.05
CA THR A 132 -18.24 -0.16 0.26
C THR A 132 -19.01 -0.95 1.32
N GLN A 133 -19.16 -2.24 1.06
CA GLN A 133 -19.67 -3.22 2.02
C GLN A 133 -18.51 -4.11 2.48
N PRO A 134 -17.89 -3.83 3.65
CA PRO A 134 -16.62 -4.42 4.06
C PRO A 134 -16.64 -5.96 4.05
N ALA A 135 -17.68 -6.57 4.64
CA ALA A 135 -17.78 -8.04 4.71
C ALA A 135 -17.85 -8.71 3.33
N SER A 136 -18.59 -8.12 2.38
CA SER A 136 -18.72 -8.64 1.02
C SER A 136 -17.40 -8.46 0.25
N LEU A 137 -16.77 -7.30 0.36
CA LEU A 137 -15.49 -7.00 -0.28
C LEU A 137 -14.43 -7.99 0.20
N VAL A 138 -14.25 -8.13 1.50
CA VAL A 138 -13.22 -9.00 2.08
C VAL A 138 -13.46 -10.46 1.70
N LYS A 139 -14.70 -10.94 1.76
CA LYS A 139 -15.05 -12.30 1.35
C LYS A 139 -14.66 -12.59 -0.10
N ASN A 140 -14.98 -11.67 -1.02
CA ASN A 140 -14.65 -11.82 -2.43
C ASN A 140 -13.14 -11.73 -2.67
N LEU A 141 -12.45 -10.80 -2.00
CA LEU A 141 -11.00 -10.66 -2.12
C LEU A 141 -10.28 -11.92 -1.63
N LEU A 142 -10.58 -12.40 -0.43
CA LEU A 142 -9.94 -13.60 0.12
C LEU A 142 -10.24 -14.85 -0.71
N ARG A 143 -11.44 -14.95 -1.31
CA ARG A 143 -11.75 -16.02 -2.25
C ARG A 143 -10.85 -15.96 -3.50
N LEU A 144 -10.59 -14.78 -4.05
CA LEU A 144 -9.66 -14.61 -5.17
C LEU A 144 -8.24 -14.97 -4.75
N LEU A 145 -7.78 -14.45 -3.63
CA LEU A 145 -6.44 -14.65 -3.10
C LEU A 145 -6.19 -16.08 -2.58
N SER A 146 -7.25 -16.92 -2.44
CA SER A 146 -7.11 -18.34 -2.08
C SER A 146 -6.49 -19.20 -3.17
N GLN A 147 -6.33 -18.72 -4.38
CA GLN A 147 -5.65 -19.43 -5.46
C GLN A 147 -4.15 -19.51 -5.18
N GLU A 148 -3.52 -20.65 -5.51
CA GLU A 148 -2.10 -20.93 -5.23
C GLU A 148 -1.15 -19.86 -5.79
N ILE A 149 -1.49 -19.30 -6.96
CA ILE A 149 -0.66 -18.28 -7.60
C ILE A 149 -0.53 -17.00 -6.73
N TRP A 150 -1.59 -16.66 -5.97
CA TRP A 150 -1.59 -15.52 -5.06
C TRP A 150 -0.86 -15.84 -3.75
N GLN A 151 -1.04 -17.05 -3.22
CA GLN A 151 -0.41 -17.47 -1.97
C GLN A 151 1.12 -17.59 -2.09
N ALA A 152 1.64 -17.76 -3.31
CA ALA A 152 3.07 -17.78 -3.59
C ALA A 152 3.72 -16.38 -3.62
N LEU A 153 2.93 -15.30 -3.57
CA LEU A 153 3.42 -13.92 -3.66
C LEU A 153 3.56 -13.29 -2.26
N PRO A 154 4.60 -12.48 -2.02
CA PRO A 154 4.84 -11.82 -0.73
C PRO A 154 3.96 -10.57 -0.55
N ILE A 155 2.64 -10.77 -0.49
CA ILE A 155 1.64 -9.69 -0.42
C ILE A 155 1.35 -9.31 1.02
N THR A 156 1.35 -8.01 1.28
CA THR A 156 0.76 -7.38 2.46
C THR A 156 -0.52 -6.66 2.03
N LEU A 157 -1.64 -6.95 2.68
CA LEU A 157 -2.92 -6.28 2.44
C LEU A 157 -2.98 -5.01 3.28
N THR A 158 -3.06 -3.86 2.65
CA THR A 158 -3.06 -2.56 3.33
C THR A 158 -4.40 -1.84 3.17
N SER A 159 -4.79 -1.03 4.14
CA SER A 159 -5.95 -0.16 4.06
C SER A 159 -5.90 0.97 5.08
N PHE A 160 -6.54 2.10 4.78
CA PHE A 160 -6.90 3.15 5.74
C PHE A 160 -8.11 2.76 6.59
N ASP A 161 -8.90 1.81 6.09
CA ASP A 161 -10.15 1.40 6.72
C ASP A 161 -9.92 0.25 7.71
N THR A 162 -10.08 0.57 8.98
CA THR A 162 -9.90 -0.40 10.07
C THR A 162 -10.97 -1.49 10.09
N ASP A 163 -12.16 -1.26 9.52
CA ASP A 163 -13.19 -2.29 9.43
C ASP A 163 -12.80 -3.35 8.39
N ILE A 164 -12.15 -2.96 7.30
CA ILE A 164 -11.58 -3.89 6.33
C ILE A 164 -10.52 -4.77 6.99
N LEU A 165 -9.56 -4.17 7.70
CA LEU A 165 -8.50 -4.92 8.38
C LEU A 165 -9.06 -5.88 9.45
N TYR A 166 -10.06 -5.42 10.20
CA TYR A 166 -10.77 -6.28 11.15
C TYR A 166 -11.48 -7.46 10.48
N GLN A 167 -12.17 -7.22 9.37
CA GLN A 167 -12.84 -8.28 8.60
C GLN A 167 -11.83 -9.28 8.01
N ILE A 168 -10.69 -8.81 7.50
CA ILE A 168 -9.62 -9.68 7.03
C ILE A 168 -9.13 -10.58 8.15
N GLN A 169 -8.79 -10.01 9.30
CA GLN A 169 -8.31 -10.77 10.46
C GLN A 169 -9.31 -11.84 10.92
N ASN A 170 -10.61 -11.46 10.99
CA ASN A 170 -11.65 -12.39 11.40
C ASN A 170 -11.89 -13.53 10.40
N GLN A 171 -11.78 -13.26 9.09
CA GLN A 171 -12.03 -14.29 8.09
C GLN A 171 -10.81 -15.20 7.88
N GLN A 172 -9.59 -14.65 7.93
CA GLN A 172 -8.36 -15.43 7.76
C GLN A 172 -8.16 -16.48 8.86
N GLN A 173 -8.65 -16.27 10.08
CA GLN A 173 -8.53 -17.29 11.14
C GLN A 173 -9.15 -18.65 10.81
N PHE A 174 -10.04 -18.70 9.81
CA PHE A 174 -10.67 -19.93 9.33
C PHE A 174 -10.05 -20.47 8.04
N LEU A 175 -8.99 -19.82 7.53
CA LEU A 175 -8.32 -20.21 6.30
C LEU A 175 -6.98 -20.89 6.59
N THR A 176 -6.50 -21.67 5.64
CA THR A 176 -5.19 -22.35 5.72
C THR A 176 -4.03 -21.45 5.31
N PHE A 177 -4.31 -20.24 4.86
CA PHE A 177 -3.33 -19.24 4.45
C PHE A 177 -3.62 -17.90 5.15
N HIS A 178 -2.57 -17.09 5.33
CA HIS A 178 -2.65 -15.78 5.94
C HIS A 178 -1.81 -14.79 5.17
N PHE A 179 -2.41 -13.67 4.80
CA PHE A 179 -1.67 -12.51 4.29
C PHE A 179 -1.39 -11.55 5.45
N PRO A 180 -0.15 -11.04 5.58
CA PRO A 180 0.14 -9.93 6.47
C PRO A 180 -0.77 -8.73 6.17
N THR A 181 -1.08 -7.95 7.19
CA THR A 181 -1.90 -6.74 7.03
C THR A 181 -1.15 -5.50 7.52
N GLY A 182 -1.45 -4.35 6.91
CA GLY A 182 -0.87 -3.05 7.23
C GLY A 182 -1.93 -1.96 7.36
N LEU A 183 -1.85 -1.18 8.44
CA LEU A 183 -2.68 0.00 8.64
C LEU A 183 -2.03 1.22 7.99
N LEU A 184 -2.74 1.90 7.08
CA LEU A 184 -2.28 3.13 6.45
C LEU A 184 -2.66 4.35 7.27
N LEU A 185 -1.73 5.32 7.38
CA LEU A 185 -1.85 6.51 8.21
C LEU A 185 -1.52 7.78 7.43
N GLU A 186 -2.46 8.70 7.44
CA GLU A 186 -2.32 10.08 6.93
C GLU A 186 -2.77 11.09 8.00
N PRO A 187 -2.55 12.40 7.83
CA PRO A 187 -2.97 13.40 8.83
C PRO A 187 -4.44 13.28 9.26
N LYS A 188 -5.35 12.99 8.32
CA LYS A 188 -6.78 12.82 8.61
C LYS A 188 -7.10 11.58 9.45
N THR A 189 -6.30 10.53 9.37
CA THR A 189 -6.51 9.32 10.17
C THR A 189 -6.03 9.47 11.61
N LEU A 190 -5.17 10.46 11.86
CA LEU A 190 -4.67 10.81 13.18
C LEU A 190 -5.54 11.83 13.92
N GLU A 191 -6.55 12.40 13.28
CA GLU A 191 -7.54 13.22 13.99
C GLU A 191 -8.32 12.32 14.96
N PRO A 192 -8.53 12.75 16.21
CA PRO A 192 -9.26 11.95 17.18
C PRO A 192 -10.73 11.80 16.73
N LYS A 193 -11.03 10.75 16.01
CA LYS A 193 -12.39 10.25 15.89
C LYS A 193 -12.76 9.79 17.28
N ILE A 194 -13.77 10.43 17.88
CA ILE A 194 -14.38 10.00 19.12
C ILE A 194 -15.04 8.63 18.86
N LEU A 195 -14.22 7.59 18.97
CA LEU A 195 -14.69 6.20 18.97
C LEU A 195 -14.63 5.75 20.41
N GLU A 196 -15.77 5.33 20.95
CA GLU A 196 -15.85 4.73 22.27
C GLU A 196 -14.78 3.62 22.40
N PRO A 197 -13.97 3.65 23.46
CA PRO A 197 -12.91 2.67 23.63
C PRO A 197 -13.53 1.31 23.92
N LYS A 198 -13.49 0.38 22.99
CA LYS A 198 -13.45 -1.04 23.37
C LYS A 198 -12.11 -1.22 24.06
N THR A 199 -12.17 -1.35 25.37
CA THR A 199 -11.03 -1.47 26.28
C THR A 199 -10.17 -2.67 25.89
N LEU A 200 -9.08 -2.42 25.19
CA LEU A 200 -7.94 -3.33 25.07
C LEU A 200 -6.90 -2.85 26.08
N GLU A 201 -6.68 -3.64 27.13
CA GLU A 201 -5.65 -3.36 28.11
C GLU A 201 -4.26 -3.47 27.45
N PRO A 202 -3.39 -2.43 27.56
CA PRO A 202 -2.03 -2.49 27.03
C PRO A 202 -1.24 -3.53 27.80
N LYS A 203 -0.46 -4.36 27.10
CA LYS A 203 0.49 -5.27 27.74
C LYS A 203 1.45 -4.42 28.60
N THR A 204 1.42 -4.60 29.89
CA THR A 204 2.07 -3.78 30.92
C THR A 204 3.58 -3.58 30.70
N THR A 205 4.24 -4.51 30.04
CA THR A 205 5.69 -4.47 29.72
C THR A 205 6.07 -3.45 28.64
N LEU A 206 5.16 -3.17 27.69
CA LEU A 206 5.42 -2.22 26.59
C LEU A 206 5.35 -0.76 27.08
N ALA A 207 4.41 -0.46 27.97
CA ALA A 207 4.20 0.89 28.47
C ALA A 207 5.43 1.44 29.22
N SER A 208 6.17 0.58 29.93
CA SER A 208 7.37 1.00 30.66
C SER A 208 8.56 1.33 29.75
N GLN A 209 8.75 0.61 28.63
CA GLN A 209 9.82 0.88 27.68
C GLN A 209 9.59 2.21 26.92
N ILE A 210 8.34 2.51 26.61
CA ILE A 210 7.95 3.72 25.88
C ILE A 210 8.05 4.97 26.76
N ALA A 211 7.93 4.84 28.08
CA ALA A 211 7.98 5.97 29.02
C ALA A 211 9.29 6.76 28.98
N PHE A 212 10.39 6.14 28.55
CA PHE A 212 11.73 6.74 28.51
C PHE A 212 12.09 7.38 27.16
N LEU A 213 11.24 7.28 26.13
CA LEU A 213 11.56 7.86 24.83
C LEU A 213 11.38 9.39 24.83
N PRO A 214 12.33 10.16 24.26
CA PRO A 214 12.17 11.60 24.10
C PRO A 214 10.98 11.90 23.17
N THR A 215 10.13 12.84 23.56
CA THR A 215 8.91 13.19 22.81
C THR A 215 8.81 14.67 22.53
N PRO A 216 8.24 15.06 21.37
CA PRO A 216 7.94 16.47 21.08
C PRO A 216 6.91 17.06 22.06
N ASP A 217 5.86 16.28 22.39
CA ASP A 217 4.87 16.57 23.43
C ASP A 217 4.16 15.29 23.92
N ALA A 218 3.47 15.40 25.05
CA ALA A 218 2.72 14.27 25.63
C ALA A 218 1.49 13.86 24.79
N ALA A 219 0.87 14.79 24.08
CA ALA A 219 -0.31 14.55 23.26
C ALA A 219 0.04 13.76 21.99
N GLY A 220 1.08 14.17 21.27
CA GLY A 220 1.57 13.46 20.09
C GLY A 220 2.03 12.04 20.39
N LYS A 221 2.71 11.82 21.53
CA LYS A 221 3.08 10.48 21.99
C LYS A 221 1.89 9.60 22.25
N ASN A 222 0.87 10.13 22.92
CA ASN A 222 -0.34 9.38 23.23
C ASN A 222 -1.08 8.96 21.95
N LEU A 223 -1.13 9.84 20.97
CA LEU A 223 -1.75 9.55 19.66
C LEU A 223 -1.02 8.43 18.92
N ILE A 224 0.31 8.46 18.86
CA ILE A 224 1.13 7.39 18.25
C ILE A 224 0.87 6.05 18.95
N LEU A 225 0.88 6.04 20.28
CA LEU A 225 0.63 4.85 21.08
C LEU A 225 -0.77 4.26 20.82
N GLN A 226 -1.81 5.09 20.80
CA GLN A 226 -3.18 4.66 20.51
C GLN A 226 -3.27 4.05 19.11
N THR A 227 -2.62 4.68 18.12
CA THR A 227 -2.63 4.21 16.73
C THR A 227 -1.93 2.86 16.59
N PHE A 228 -0.76 2.68 17.22
CA PHE A 228 -0.02 1.42 17.15
C PHE A 228 -0.68 0.30 17.96
N ASN A 229 -1.27 0.62 19.11
CA ASN A 229 -2.13 -0.32 19.83
C ASN A 229 -3.29 -0.79 18.95
N ARG A 230 -3.90 0.13 18.19
CA ARG A 230 -4.98 -0.21 17.27
C ARG A 230 -4.49 -1.11 16.13
N ALA A 231 -3.35 -0.79 15.51
CA ALA A 231 -2.76 -1.63 14.48
C ALA A 231 -2.50 -3.06 14.98
N CYS A 232 -1.88 -3.19 16.16
CA CYS A 232 -1.65 -4.50 16.78
C CYS A 232 -2.94 -5.25 17.15
N ALA A 233 -3.95 -4.52 17.65
CA ALA A 233 -5.26 -5.11 17.95
C ALA A 233 -5.99 -5.65 16.71
N LEU A 234 -5.72 -5.03 15.55
CA LEU A 234 -6.18 -5.47 14.23
C LEU A 234 -5.31 -6.60 13.63
N GLY A 235 -4.28 -7.06 14.35
CA GLY A 235 -3.34 -8.08 13.86
C GLY A 235 -2.41 -7.60 12.76
N CYS A 236 -2.26 -6.27 12.57
CA CYS A 236 -1.34 -5.73 11.59
C CYS A 236 0.12 -5.98 11.99
N SER A 237 0.94 -6.36 11.02
CA SER A 237 2.41 -6.46 11.14
C SER A 237 3.14 -5.25 10.58
N GLN A 238 2.40 -4.32 9.96
CA GLN A 238 2.95 -3.17 9.25
C GLN A 238 2.09 -1.93 9.47
N VAL A 239 2.72 -0.76 9.40
CA VAL A 239 2.06 0.55 9.27
C VAL A 239 2.66 1.29 8.07
N GLY A 240 1.79 1.74 7.16
CA GLY A 240 2.19 2.59 6.04
C GLY A 240 1.90 4.05 6.40
N ILE A 241 2.91 4.91 6.43
CA ILE A 241 2.81 6.25 7.00
C ILE A 241 3.13 7.31 5.95
N TYR A 242 2.26 8.31 5.82
CA TYR A 242 2.56 9.53 5.07
C TYR A 242 3.86 10.13 5.62
N TYR A 243 4.93 10.13 4.81
CA TYR A 243 6.32 10.30 5.27
C TYR A 243 6.59 11.56 6.12
N PRO A 244 5.89 12.73 5.93
CA PRO A 244 6.12 13.90 6.78
C PRO A 244 5.72 13.70 8.25
N LEU A 245 4.97 12.65 8.58
CA LEU A 245 4.60 12.29 9.94
C LEU A 245 5.66 11.43 10.65
N ILE A 246 6.65 10.93 9.90
CA ILE A 246 7.67 10.03 10.42
C ILE A 246 8.70 10.83 11.23
N THR A 247 8.88 10.43 12.48
CA THR A 247 9.89 10.97 13.41
C THR A 247 10.74 9.83 13.98
N PRO A 248 11.95 10.10 14.48
CA PRO A 248 12.76 9.08 15.16
C PRO A 248 12.00 8.39 16.30
N THR A 249 11.29 9.16 17.12
CA THR A 249 10.46 8.61 18.21
C THR A 249 9.38 7.66 17.72
N LEU A 250 8.72 7.98 16.60
CA LEU A 250 7.71 7.12 15.99
C LEU A 250 8.33 5.79 15.56
N LEU A 251 9.50 5.81 14.93
CA LEU A 251 10.21 4.60 14.48
C LEU A 251 10.66 3.73 15.65
N GLU A 252 11.17 4.34 16.74
CA GLU A 252 11.52 3.61 17.95
C GLU A 252 10.30 2.92 18.57
N ILE A 253 9.15 3.61 18.62
CA ILE A 253 7.90 3.02 19.11
C ILE A 253 7.45 1.88 18.17
N ALA A 254 7.46 2.07 16.86
CA ALA A 254 7.11 1.02 15.89
C ALA A 254 7.97 -0.23 16.08
N LYS A 255 9.28 -0.06 16.28
CA LYS A 255 10.21 -1.15 16.56
C LYS A 255 9.86 -1.89 17.86
N ILE A 256 9.47 -1.19 18.93
CA ILE A 256 9.03 -1.80 20.19
C ILE A 256 7.76 -2.64 19.96
N TYR A 257 6.86 -2.18 19.10
CA TYR A 257 5.65 -2.92 18.72
C TYR A 257 5.91 -4.05 17.72
N GLY A 258 7.11 -4.16 17.14
CA GLY A 258 7.44 -5.13 16.09
C GLY A 258 6.76 -4.85 14.77
N LEU A 259 6.42 -3.58 14.52
CA LEU A 259 5.75 -3.15 13.29
C LEU A 259 6.77 -2.72 12.23
N ILE A 260 6.60 -3.21 11.01
CA ILE A 260 7.30 -2.71 9.81
C ILE A 260 6.75 -1.33 9.47
N VAL A 261 7.63 -0.39 9.14
CA VAL A 261 7.23 0.97 8.74
C VAL A 261 7.50 1.21 7.27
N THR A 262 6.44 1.44 6.51
CA THR A 262 6.49 1.90 5.11
C THR A 262 6.25 3.40 5.04
N ALA A 263 7.14 4.14 4.34
CA ALA A 263 7.00 5.57 4.06
C ALA A 263 6.43 5.80 2.66
N TRP A 264 5.35 6.56 2.53
CA TRP A 264 4.68 6.88 1.27
C TRP A 264 4.26 8.35 1.18
N THR A 265 4.10 8.99 0.02
CA THR A 265 4.82 8.68 -1.20
C THR A 265 6.04 9.59 -1.24
N VAL A 266 7.22 9.01 -1.29
CA VAL A 266 8.50 9.73 -1.19
C VAL A 266 9.07 9.92 -2.60
N ASN A 267 9.10 11.17 -3.07
CA ASN A 267 9.52 11.49 -4.44
C ASN A 267 10.84 12.28 -4.51
N GLU A 268 11.45 12.55 -3.36
CA GLU A 268 12.76 13.20 -3.26
C GLU A 268 13.79 12.21 -2.70
N VAL A 269 14.84 11.95 -3.46
CA VAL A 269 15.86 10.95 -3.09
C VAL A 269 16.57 11.29 -1.77
N ASP A 270 16.84 12.58 -1.51
CA ASP A 270 17.48 13.00 -0.26
C ASP A 270 16.54 12.83 0.96
N VAL A 271 15.23 12.92 0.74
CA VAL A 271 14.23 12.58 1.78
C VAL A 271 14.27 11.08 2.04
N ALA A 272 14.29 10.26 0.99
CA ALA A 272 14.38 8.81 1.12
C ALA A 272 15.63 8.38 1.88
N LYS A 273 16.80 8.96 1.55
CA LYS A 273 18.06 8.68 2.26
C LYS A 273 17.93 8.94 3.76
N ARG A 274 17.40 10.11 4.15
CA ARG A 274 17.19 10.44 5.56
C ARG A 274 16.23 9.46 6.25
N LEU A 275 15.13 9.08 5.61
CA LEU A 275 14.17 8.12 6.16
C LEU A 275 14.80 6.73 6.37
N ILE A 276 15.62 6.29 5.40
CA ILE A 276 16.35 5.01 5.48
C ILE A 276 17.39 5.07 6.63
N GLU A 277 18.16 6.15 6.75
CA GLU A 277 19.10 6.38 7.86
C GLU A 277 18.40 6.38 9.23
N MET A 278 17.17 6.90 9.28
CA MET A 278 16.34 6.86 10.50
C MET A 278 15.82 5.46 10.83
N GLY A 279 15.86 4.50 9.88
CA GLY A 279 15.44 3.12 10.09
C GLY A 279 14.03 2.79 9.54
N VAL A 280 13.56 3.49 8.51
CA VAL A 280 12.35 3.10 7.76
C VAL A 280 12.63 1.81 7.00
N ASP A 281 11.71 0.84 7.07
CA ASP A 281 11.88 -0.49 6.48
C ASP A 281 11.52 -0.52 4.98
N CYS A 282 10.61 0.35 4.54
CA CYS A 282 10.14 0.39 3.17
C CYS A 282 9.86 1.81 2.69
N VAL A 283 10.22 2.11 1.45
CA VAL A 283 9.97 3.40 0.78
C VAL A 283 9.17 3.17 -0.49
N ILE A 284 8.04 3.86 -0.62
CA ILE A 284 7.19 3.86 -1.83
C ILE A 284 7.41 5.17 -2.58
N THR A 285 7.70 5.07 -3.89
CA THR A 285 8.00 6.23 -4.76
C THR A 285 7.28 6.16 -6.10
N ASP A 286 6.94 7.33 -6.65
CA ASP A 286 6.43 7.49 -8.02
C ASP A 286 7.55 7.32 -9.10
N TYR A 287 8.83 7.42 -8.68
CA TYR A 287 10.00 7.47 -9.56
C TYR A 287 10.99 6.31 -9.32
N PRO A 288 10.59 5.04 -9.50
CA PRO A 288 11.42 3.90 -9.14
C PRO A 288 12.76 3.87 -9.89
N THR A 289 12.82 4.23 -11.17
CA THR A 289 14.07 4.25 -11.96
C THR A 289 15.07 5.27 -11.44
N GLN A 290 14.59 6.49 -11.15
CA GLN A 290 15.41 7.54 -10.57
C GLN A 290 15.99 7.10 -9.22
N PHE A 291 15.16 6.52 -8.37
CA PHE A 291 15.57 6.05 -7.04
C PHE A 291 16.59 4.91 -7.13
N LEU A 292 16.34 3.93 -7.98
CA LEU A 292 17.30 2.84 -8.22
C LEU A 292 18.67 3.36 -8.66
N THR A 293 18.69 4.41 -9.49
CA THR A 293 19.94 4.99 -9.97
C THR A 293 20.69 5.73 -8.87
N GLN A 294 19.98 6.49 -8.01
CA GLN A 294 20.59 7.41 -7.04
C GLN A 294 20.78 6.81 -5.64
N LEU A 295 20.04 5.73 -5.30
CA LEU A 295 20.18 5.03 -4.02
C LEU A 295 21.10 3.80 -4.10
N TYR A 296 21.48 3.35 -5.30
CA TYR A 296 22.24 2.11 -5.46
C TYR A 296 23.57 2.10 -4.70
N ASP A 297 24.26 3.23 -4.70
CA ASP A 297 25.55 3.41 -4.00
C ASP A 297 25.37 3.92 -2.56
N PHE A 298 24.14 4.04 -2.10
CA PHE A 298 23.79 4.50 -0.75
C PHE A 298 23.81 3.30 0.20
N ASN A 299 24.91 3.16 0.91
CA ASN A 299 25.11 2.13 1.94
C ASN A 299 24.84 2.73 3.32
N VAL A 300 23.87 2.19 4.05
CA VAL A 300 23.62 2.49 5.45
C VAL A 300 24.19 1.38 6.32
#